data_deb8c709f517f161929ce76b3d21b3f3
#
_entry.id   deb8c709f517f161929ce76b3d21b3f3
#
_cell.length_a   1.000
_cell.length_b   1.000
_cell.length_c   1.000
_cell.angle_alpha   90.00
_cell.angle_beta   90.00
_cell.angle_gamma   90.00
#
_symmetry.space_group_name_H-M   'P 1'
#
loop_
_entity.id
_entity.type
_entity.pdbx_description
1 polymer ?
#
loop_
_entity_poly.entity_id
_entity_poly.type
_entity_poly.pdbx_seq_one_letter_code
_entity_poly.pdbx_strand_id
1 'polypeptide(L)'
;MNKTTYHFLPSVEGLTTFAFLLLTLSSSAQDVHFTQFTNTPMLTNVAQTGDINGEFRVGYLYRNQWNSISSPYVTSCLFADKKFMEEKLKGDFVGGGIQIVADNSADGAIKTTHFSLNAAYHHYLNKNLDRKFYGGLQLGGFQKSINPSVLVFENQFNYSASDFSGTSNGETFSTQSIVRPDVQLGAGYWMSTKKYYINCGLSAAHINRPNQSLSTQKDLLATKWVLHGDGQYNISKFLFVTPSVLVMYQKRATEFNVGGILNYGFGKKLKENIYLKTGVWYRVGDAFNFLFGINHNNWQFNFTYDVNASKLHAASNYQGALEISMIYTHNLFNIQKNKTRVVPANRLF
;
A
#
# COMPACT_ATOMS: atom_id res chain seq x y z
N MET A 1 2.18 10.42 74.09
CA MET A 1 2.86 10.69 72.79
C MET A 1 2.29 9.73 71.76
N ASN A 2 1.24 10.20 71.03
CA ASN A 2 0.61 9.41 69.96
C ASN A 2 1.30 9.75 68.64
N LYS A 3 1.94 8.77 67.99
CA LYS A 3 2.46 8.90 66.66
C LYS A 3 1.35 8.55 65.65
N THR A 4 0.80 9.54 64.93
CA THR A 4 -0.13 9.35 63.84
C THR A 4 0.70 9.06 62.58
N THR A 5 0.60 7.84 62.08
CA THR A 5 1.22 7.41 60.81
C THR A 5 0.25 7.75 59.67
N TYR A 6 0.59 8.72 58.85
CA TYR A 6 -0.14 9.02 57.61
C TYR A 6 0.21 8.02 56.52
N HIS A 7 -0.70 7.15 56.16
CA HIS A 7 -0.63 6.37 54.92
C HIS A 7 -1.02 7.24 53.74
N PHE A 8 -0.05 7.58 52.91
CA PHE A 8 -0.28 8.23 51.63
C PHE A 8 -0.74 7.16 50.64
N LEU A 9 -2.03 7.01 50.45
CA LEU A 9 -2.56 6.25 49.30
C LEU A 9 -2.61 7.20 48.12
N PRO A 10 -2.03 6.82 46.95
CA PRO A 10 -2.14 7.63 45.76
C PRO A 10 -3.63 7.76 45.34
N SER A 11 -4.05 8.96 45.05
CA SER A 11 -5.42 9.22 44.63
C SER A 11 -5.73 8.45 43.35
N VAL A 12 -6.96 7.96 43.21
CA VAL A 12 -7.41 7.22 42.01
C VAL A 12 -7.19 8.04 40.75
N GLU A 13 -7.23 9.37 40.84
CA GLU A 13 -6.90 10.30 39.76
C GLU A 13 -5.42 10.24 39.34
N GLY A 14 -4.48 10.05 40.27
CA GLY A 14 -3.07 9.86 39.98
C GLY A 14 -2.78 8.54 39.25
N LEU A 15 -3.48 7.46 39.61
CA LEU A 15 -3.36 6.17 38.94
C LEU A 15 -3.96 6.16 37.52
N THR A 16 -5.08 6.84 37.32
CA THR A 16 -5.70 6.96 35.99
C THR A 16 -4.88 7.83 35.06
N THR A 17 -4.29 8.94 35.55
CA THR A 17 -3.40 9.80 34.79
C THR A 17 -2.11 9.08 34.40
N PHE A 18 -1.53 8.29 35.30
CA PHE A 18 -0.32 7.50 35.03
C PHE A 18 -0.60 6.34 34.06
N ALA A 19 -1.77 5.69 34.17
CA ALA A 19 -2.21 4.66 33.21
C ALA A 19 -2.47 5.24 31.81
N PHE A 20 -2.99 6.47 31.73
CA PHE A 20 -3.20 7.17 30.46
C PHE A 20 -1.87 7.59 29.81
N LEU A 21 -0.88 8.00 30.61
CA LEU A 21 0.46 8.35 30.14
C LEU A 21 1.22 7.13 29.58
N LEU A 22 1.01 5.93 30.13
CA LEU A 22 1.62 4.69 29.65
C LEU A 22 1.02 4.18 28.34
N LEU A 23 -0.20 4.58 27.98
CA LEU A 23 -0.86 4.18 26.73
C LEU A 23 -0.40 5.00 25.52
N THR A 24 0.29 6.12 25.70
CA THR A 24 0.70 7.03 24.62
C THR A 24 2.07 6.72 24.01
N LEU A 25 2.83 5.75 24.53
CA LEU A 25 4.22 5.52 24.11
C LEU A 25 4.41 4.44 23.01
N SER A 26 3.35 3.97 22.38
CA SER A 26 3.45 2.98 21.30
C SER A 26 3.08 3.58 19.94
N SER A 27 3.77 4.63 19.50
CA SER A 27 3.69 5.06 18.11
C SER A 27 4.45 4.07 17.22
N SER A 28 3.73 3.17 16.57
CA SER A 28 4.29 2.28 15.56
C SER A 28 4.12 2.94 14.20
N ALA A 29 5.21 3.45 13.62
CA ALA A 29 5.22 3.95 12.26
C ALA A 29 5.16 2.76 11.30
N GLN A 30 4.17 2.73 10.43
CA GLN A 30 4.05 1.80 9.30
C GLN A 30 4.54 2.47 8.03
N ASP A 31 5.02 1.64 7.08
CA ASP A 31 5.30 2.12 5.74
C ASP A 31 4.03 2.53 5.01
N VAL A 32 4.26 3.34 3.97
CA VAL A 32 3.22 3.75 3.04
C VAL A 32 2.48 2.55 2.46
N HIS A 33 1.17 2.63 2.45
CA HIS A 33 0.27 1.69 1.80
C HIS A 33 -0.91 2.41 1.14
N PHE A 34 -1.53 1.74 0.18
CA PHE A 34 -2.73 2.20 -0.50
C PHE A 34 -3.92 1.31 -0.13
N THR A 35 -5.08 1.92 0.02
CA THR A 35 -6.35 1.20 0.13
C THR A 35 -6.58 0.35 -1.13
N GLN A 36 -6.20 0.87 -2.28
CA GLN A 36 -6.22 0.18 -3.57
C GLN A 36 -5.01 -0.75 -3.76
N PHE A 37 -4.69 -1.59 -2.78
CA PHE A 37 -3.50 -2.46 -2.79
C PHE A 37 -3.46 -3.42 -3.99
N THR A 38 -4.59 -3.81 -4.55
CA THR A 38 -4.66 -4.63 -5.78
C THR A 38 -4.20 -3.87 -7.02
N ASN A 39 -4.20 -2.54 -6.96
CA ASN A 39 -3.73 -1.65 -8.03
C ASN A 39 -2.25 -1.23 -7.88
N THR A 40 -1.58 -1.64 -6.81
CA THR A 40 -0.15 -1.44 -6.56
C THR A 40 0.59 -2.78 -6.41
N PRO A 41 0.59 -3.62 -7.43
CA PRO A 41 1.04 -5.01 -7.30
C PRO A 41 2.49 -5.13 -6.81
N MET A 42 3.42 -4.34 -7.35
CA MET A 42 4.84 -4.40 -6.96
C MET A 42 5.09 -3.86 -5.55
N LEU A 43 4.28 -2.91 -5.07
CA LEU A 43 4.36 -2.42 -3.69
C LEU A 43 3.81 -3.45 -2.69
N THR A 44 2.79 -4.21 -3.09
CA THR A 44 2.18 -5.26 -2.28
C THR A 44 3.05 -6.51 -2.27
N ASN A 45 3.47 -6.97 -3.45
CA ASN A 45 4.35 -8.14 -3.59
C ASN A 45 5.13 -8.04 -4.91
N VAL A 46 6.44 -7.88 -4.81
CA VAL A 46 7.34 -7.77 -5.98
C VAL A 46 7.19 -8.94 -6.95
N ALA A 47 6.82 -10.12 -6.46
CA ALA A 47 6.63 -11.29 -7.30
C ALA A 47 5.45 -11.17 -8.29
N GLN A 48 4.56 -10.16 -8.14
CA GLN A 48 3.51 -9.85 -9.11
C GLN A 48 3.99 -9.01 -10.30
N THR A 49 5.27 -8.67 -10.37
CA THR A 49 5.84 -7.94 -11.50
C THR A 49 5.63 -8.70 -12.81
N GLY A 50 5.07 -8.04 -13.82
CA GLY A 50 4.72 -8.66 -15.10
C GLY A 50 3.50 -9.59 -15.08
N ASP A 51 2.83 -9.76 -13.92
CA ASP A 51 1.57 -10.52 -13.88
C ASP A 51 0.40 -9.67 -14.39
N ILE A 52 0.40 -9.49 -15.69
CA ILE A 52 -0.56 -8.66 -16.42
C ILE A 52 -1.25 -9.45 -17.53
N ASN A 53 -2.49 -9.11 -17.80
CA ASN A 53 -3.20 -9.63 -18.96
C ASN A 53 -2.96 -8.73 -20.18
N GLY A 54 -1.72 -8.59 -20.57
CA GLY A 54 -1.28 -7.72 -21.64
C GLY A 54 0.21 -7.84 -21.84
N GLU A 55 0.80 -6.95 -22.60
CA GLU A 55 2.23 -6.89 -22.84
C GLU A 55 2.94 -6.06 -21.77
N PHE A 56 2.41 -4.87 -21.49
CA PHE A 56 2.95 -3.99 -20.45
C PHE A 56 1.83 -3.23 -19.73
N ARG A 57 2.14 -2.75 -18.55
CA ARG A 57 1.26 -1.93 -17.72
C ARG A 57 2.02 -0.72 -17.20
N VAL A 58 1.31 0.42 -17.13
CA VAL A 58 1.77 1.63 -16.46
C VAL A 58 0.66 2.07 -15.51
N GLY A 59 1.01 2.43 -14.29
CA GLY A 59 0.03 2.86 -13.29
C GLY A 59 0.52 4.06 -12.50
N TYR A 60 -0.41 4.95 -12.17
CA TYR A 60 -0.21 6.07 -11.26
C TYR A 60 -1.29 6.06 -10.19
N LEU A 61 -0.89 6.21 -8.94
CA LEU A 61 -1.77 6.34 -7.79
C LEU A 61 -1.38 7.58 -6.99
N TYR A 62 -2.39 8.27 -6.48
CA TYR A 62 -2.28 9.39 -5.58
C TYR A 62 -3.14 9.15 -4.36
N ARG A 63 -2.61 9.39 -3.16
CA ARG A 63 -3.30 9.32 -1.87
C ARG A 63 -3.08 10.60 -1.10
N ASN A 64 -4.16 11.14 -0.55
CA ASN A 64 -4.16 12.26 0.39
C ASN A 64 -4.88 11.81 1.65
N GLN A 65 -4.19 11.79 2.78
CA GLN A 65 -4.70 11.26 4.05
C GLN A 65 -4.67 12.33 5.14
N TRP A 66 -5.74 12.38 5.94
CA TRP A 66 -5.89 13.24 7.13
C TRP A 66 -5.83 14.74 6.87
N ASN A 67 -6.29 15.17 5.72
CA ASN A 67 -6.36 16.59 5.34
C ASN A 67 -7.23 17.45 6.28
N SER A 68 -8.09 16.82 7.09
CA SER A 68 -8.98 17.50 8.05
C SER A 68 -8.39 17.66 9.45
N ILE A 69 -7.27 17.02 9.76
CA ILE A 69 -6.68 17.02 11.12
C ILE A 69 -5.50 18.00 11.19
N SER A 70 -4.60 17.91 10.23
CA SER A 70 -3.35 18.68 10.18
C SER A 70 -2.84 18.71 8.74
N SER A 71 -1.54 18.97 8.56
CA SER A 71 -0.86 18.80 7.29
C SER A 71 -1.05 17.39 6.74
N PRO A 72 -1.61 17.24 5.54
CA PRO A 72 -1.92 15.91 5.00
C PRO A 72 -0.68 15.08 4.71
N TYR A 73 -0.82 13.76 4.83
CA TYR A 73 0.12 12.82 4.21
C TYR A 73 -0.24 12.67 2.74
N VAL A 74 0.70 13.01 1.88
CA VAL A 74 0.51 12.95 0.43
C VAL A 74 1.46 11.92 -0.16
N THR A 75 0.89 10.86 -0.70
CA THR A 75 1.65 9.75 -1.29
C THR A 75 1.33 9.63 -2.76
N SER A 76 2.35 9.47 -3.59
CA SER A 76 2.24 9.18 -5.02
C SER A 76 3.03 7.92 -5.36
N CYS A 77 2.46 7.06 -6.19
CA CYS A 77 3.12 5.86 -6.72
C CYS A 77 3.02 5.85 -8.24
N LEU A 78 4.15 5.80 -8.90
CA LEU A 78 4.26 5.59 -10.35
C LEU A 78 4.98 4.28 -10.60
N PHE A 79 4.43 3.43 -11.46
CA PHE A 79 5.07 2.18 -11.81
C PHE A 79 4.84 1.79 -13.26
N ALA A 80 5.76 0.98 -13.79
CA ALA A 80 5.62 0.32 -15.08
C ALA A 80 6.21 -1.07 -15.01
N ASP A 81 5.53 -2.04 -15.63
CA ASP A 81 6.01 -3.41 -15.71
C ASP A 81 5.63 -4.07 -17.04
N LYS A 82 6.42 -5.06 -17.44
CA LYS A 82 6.30 -5.77 -18.72
C LYS A 82 6.62 -7.25 -18.56
N LYS A 83 5.99 -8.08 -19.41
CA LYS A 83 6.35 -9.49 -19.61
C LYS A 83 7.47 -9.63 -20.64
N PHE A 84 8.37 -10.57 -20.37
CA PHE A 84 9.47 -10.94 -21.24
C PHE A 84 9.52 -12.46 -21.42
N MET A 85 10.06 -12.92 -22.54
CA MET A 85 10.44 -14.33 -22.83
C MET A 85 9.30 -15.35 -22.84
N GLU A 86 8.03 -14.96 -22.83
CA GLU A 86 6.90 -15.86 -22.75
C GLU A 86 6.88 -16.92 -23.86
N GLU A 87 7.21 -16.55 -25.10
CA GLU A 87 7.30 -17.49 -26.23
C GLU A 87 8.49 -18.44 -26.11
N LYS A 88 9.64 -17.92 -25.66
CA LYS A 88 10.88 -18.70 -25.51
C LYS A 88 10.78 -19.72 -24.40
N LEU A 89 10.07 -19.39 -23.34
CA LEU A 89 9.90 -20.24 -22.14
C LEU A 89 8.63 -21.11 -22.18
N LYS A 90 7.99 -21.25 -23.35
CA LYS A 90 6.84 -22.13 -23.59
C LYS A 90 5.65 -21.88 -22.63
N GLY A 91 5.44 -20.63 -22.27
CA GLY A 91 4.36 -20.19 -21.41
C GLY A 91 4.80 -19.61 -20.06
N ASP A 92 5.93 -20.05 -19.54
CA ASP A 92 6.60 -19.34 -18.44
C ASP A 92 7.05 -17.96 -18.91
N PHE A 93 7.22 -17.04 -17.98
CA PHE A 93 7.70 -15.71 -18.35
C PHE A 93 8.49 -15.05 -17.22
N VAL A 94 9.26 -14.05 -17.61
CA VAL A 94 9.95 -13.14 -16.69
C VAL A 94 9.20 -11.82 -16.69
N GLY A 95 8.86 -11.32 -15.52
CA GLY A 95 8.38 -9.96 -15.32
C GLY A 95 9.54 -9.03 -15.01
N GLY A 96 9.55 -7.85 -15.62
CA GLY A 96 10.49 -6.77 -15.28
C GLY A 96 9.70 -5.47 -15.06
N GLY A 97 10.08 -4.67 -14.08
CA GLY A 97 9.37 -3.44 -13.77
C GLY A 97 10.21 -2.43 -13.01
N ILE A 98 9.71 -1.21 -12.99
CA ILE A 98 10.24 -0.08 -12.23
C ILE A 98 9.13 0.54 -11.41
N GLN A 99 9.46 1.08 -10.23
CA GLN A 99 8.51 1.76 -9.36
C GLN A 99 9.18 2.93 -8.66
N ILE A 100 8.43 4.02 -8.53
CA ILE A 100 8.77 5.19 -7.74
C ILE A 100 7.62 5.46 -6.79
N VAL A 101 7.91 5.58 -5.50
CA VAL A 101 6.93 5.98 -4.47
C VAL A 101 7.47 7.21 -3.78
N ALA A 102 6.73 8.29 -3.81
CA ALA A 102 7.06 9.55 -3.13
C ALA A 102 6.01 9.81 -2.04
N ASP A 103 6.48 9.98 -0.82
CA ASP A 103 5.67 10.29 0.35
C ASP A 103 6.13 11.60 1.00
N ASN A 104 5.18 12.47 1.27
CA ASN A 104 5.38 13.77 1.89
C ASN A 104 4.48 13.90 3.11
N SER A 105 5.06 14.35 4.22
CA SER A 105 4.35 14.61 5.46
C SER A 105 4.80 15.92 6.10
N ALA A 106 4.07 16.39 7.10
CA ALA A 106 4.38 17.61 7.85
C ALA A 106 4.65 18.82 6.92
N ASP A 107 3.68 19.16 6.05
CA ASP A 107 3.77 20.25 5.05
C ASP A 107 4.99 20.13 4.12
N GLY A 108 5.42 18.89 3.86
CA GLY A 108 6.61 18.62 3.06
C GLY A 108 7.93 18.79 3.81
N ALA A 109 7.88 18.97 5.13
CA ALA A 109 9.08 18.99 5.96
C ALA A 109 9.79 17.64 5.96
N ILE A 110 9.05 16.54 5.88
CA ILE A 110 9.60 15.18 5.77
C ILE A 110 9.19 14.61 4.43
N LYS A 111 10.19 14.18 3.65
CA LYS A 111 9.99 13.56 2.34
C LYS A 111 10.73 12.24 2.28
N THR A 112 10.04 11.21 1.78
CA THR A 112 10.66 9.91 1.51
C THR A 112 10.34 9.52 0.07
N THR A 113 11.37 9.25 -0.72
CA THR A 113 11.21 8.79 -2.11
C THR A 113 11.89 7.45 -2.27
N HIS A 114 11.14 6.43 -2.64
CA HIS A 114 11.63 5.09 -2.97
C HIS A 114 11.72 4.94 -4.48
N PHE A 115 12.81 4.37 -4.95
CA PHE A 115 12.98 3.92 -6.32
C PHE A 115 13.36 2.45 -6.33
N SER A 116 12.75 1.64 -7.20
CA SER A 116 13.05 0.22 -7.29
C SER A 116 13.01 -0.33 -8.70
N LEU A 117 13.88 -1.32 -8.93
CA LEU A 117 13.90 -2.24 -10.05
C LEU A 117 13.37 -3.58 -9.59
N ASN A 118 12.42 -4.13 -10.32
CA ASN A 118 11.67 -5.31 -9.93
C ASN A 118 11.83 -6.39 -11.01
N ALA A 119 12.06 -7.62 -10.56
CA ALA A 119 12.11 -8.79 -11.44
C ALA A 119 11.33 -9.94 -10.80
N ALA A 120 10.58 -10.69 -11.61
CA ALA A 120 9.85 -11.85 -11.15
C ALA A 120 9.89 -12.96 -12.20
N TYR A 121 9.87 -14.21 -11.75
CA TYR A 121 9.73 -15.39 -12.59
C TYR A 121 8.41 -16.09 -12.31
N HIS A 122 7.67 -16.40 -13.37
CA HIS A 122 6.37 -17.04 -13.32
C HIS A 122 6.47 -18.41 -13.99
N HIS A 123 6.32 -19.47 -13.20
CA HIS A 123 6.41 -20.84 -13.65
C HIS A 123 5.04 -21.51 -13.64
N TYR A 124 4.57 -21.95 -14.81
CA TYR A 124 3.33 -22.70 -14.93
C TYR A 124 3.57 -24.18 -14.65
N LEU A 125 2.74 -24.73 -13.76
CA LEU A 125 2.86 -26.13 -13.30
C LEU A 125 2.33 -27.14 -14.30
N ASN A 126 1.56 -26.70 -15.28
CA ASN A 126 0.93 -27.59 -16.24
C ASN A 126 0.78 -26.97 -17.64
N LYS A 127 0.54 -27.81 -18.61
CA LYS A 127 0.38 -27.42 -20.03
C LYS A 127 -0.86 -26.56 -20.28
N ASN A 128 -1.87 -26.62 -19.41
CA ASN A 128 -3.10 -25.84 -19.52
C ASN A 128 -2.88 -24.38 -19.08
N LEU A 129 -1.75 -24.06 -18.47
CA LEU A 129 -1.40 -22.73 -17.95
C LEU A 129 -2.46 -22.18 -16.97
N ASP A 130 -3.07 -23.07 -16.19
CA ASP A 130 -4.12 -22.72 -15.24
C ASP A 130 -3.64 -22.67 -13.78
N ARG A 131 -2.37 -23.02 -13.52
CA ARG A 131 -1.73 -22.95 -12.20
C ARG A 131 -0.30 -22.51 -12.37
N LYS A 132 0.14 -21.56 -11.55
CA LYS A 132 1.54 -21.10 -11.53
C LYS A 132 2.01 -20.77 -10.14
N PHE A 133 3.28 -21.03 -9.87
CA PHE A 133 4.06 -20.38 -8.83
C PHE A 133 4.80 -19.17 -9.43
N TYR A 134 5.02 -18.18 -8.59
CA TYR A 134 5.82 -17.04 -8.99
C TYR A 134 6.67 -16.55 -7.82
N GLY A 135 7.86 -16.05 -8.14
CA GLY A 135 8.80 -15.49 -7.17
C GLY A 135 9.45 -14.25 -7.72
N GLY A 136 9.81 -13.31 -6.87
CA GLY A 136 10.36 -12.03 -7.31
C GLY A 136 11.33 -11.41 -6.31
N LEU A 137 12.18 -10.55 -6.86
CA LEU A 137 13.19 -9.77 -6.18
C LEU A 137 13.05 -8.30 -6.59
N GLN A 138 13.10 -7.41 -5.60
CA GLN A 138 13.24 -5.98 -5.78
C GLN A 138 14.59 -5.52 -5.26
N LEU A 139 15.28 -4.75 -6.07
CA LEU A 139 16.47 -4.01 -5.69
C LEU A 139 16.21 -2.52 -5.89
N GLY A 140 16.47 -1.74 -4.88
CA GLY A 140 16.20 -0.31 -4.93
C GLY A 140 16.86 0.43 -3.79
N GLY A 141 16.31 1.56 -3.50
CA GLY A 141 16.71 2.38 -2.37
C GLY A 141 15.68 3.47 -2.09
N PHE A 142 15.86 4.14 -0.98
CA PHE A 142 15.09 5.31 -0.65
C PHE A 142 15.98 6.47 -0.26
N GLN A 143 15.51 7.66 -0.58
CA GLN A 143 16.00 8.91 -0.05
C GLN A 143 15.00 9.42 0.97
N LYS A 144 15.46 9.69 2.19
CA LYS A 144 14.67 10.35 3.23
C LYS A 144 15.32 11.69 3.54
N SER A 145 14.53 12.74 3.54
CA SER A 145 15.00 14.09 3.84
C SER A 145 14.06 14.80 4.80
N ILE A 146 14.64 15.72 5.57
CA ILE A 146 13.93 16.58 6.50
C ILE A 146 14.33 18.03 6.26
N ASN A 147 13.35 18.93 6.30
CA ASN A 147 13.57 20.36 6.33
C ASN A 147 13.22 20.92 7.72
N PRO A 148 14.19 21.10 8.62
CA PRO A 148 13.93 21.54 9.99
C PRO A 148 13.34 22.95 10.08
N SER A 149 13.53 23.79 9.05
CA SER A 149 13.05 25.19 9.05
C SER A 149 11.52 25.30 8.97
N VAL A 150 10.84 24.24 8.52
CA VAL A 150 9.37 24.20 8.41
C VAL A 150 8.75 23.58 9.67
N LEU A 151 9.53 22.83 10.44
CA LEU A 151 9.05 22.16 11.63
C LEU A 151 8.99 23.13 12.82
N VAL A 152 7.89 23.04 13.54
CA VAL A 152 7.66 23.81 14.77
C VAL A 152 7.61 22.84 15.94
N PHE A 153 8.42 23.07 16.95
CA PHE A 153 8.55 22.23 18.12
C PHE A 153 7.99 22.94 19.36
N GLU A 154 7.55 22.17 20.36
CA GLU A 154 6.94 22.69 21.58
C GLU A 154 7.86 23.69 22.32
N ASN A 155 9.17 23.46 22.32
CA ASN A 155 10.16 24.34 22.97
C ASN A 155 10.29 25.73 22.32
N GLN A 156 9.71 25.92 21.11
CA GLN A 156 9.64 27.21 20.42
C GLN A 156 8.41 28.03 20.84
N PHE A 157 7.48 27.44 21.61
CA PHE A 157 6.28 28.14 22.05
C PHE A 157 6.62 29.18 23.14
N ASN A 158 6.33 30.44 22.84
CA ASN A 158 6.48 31.54 23.78
C ASN A 158 5.17 31.75 24.54
N TYR A 159 5.13 31.32 25.79
CA TYR A 159 3.95 31.45 26.65
C TYR A 159 3.54 32.90 26.90
N SER A 160 4.48 33.85 26.86
CA SER A 160 4.18 35.28 27.08
C SER A 160 3.56 35.94 25.88
N ALA A 161 3.94 35.52 24.67
CA ALA A 161 3.39 36.02 23.42
C ALA A 161 2.24 35.16 22.87
N SER A 162 2.04 33.96 23.45
CA SER A 162 1.10 32.94 22.99
C SER A 162 1.32 32.54 21.51
N ASP A 163 2.58 32.54 21.09
CA ASP A 163 2.97 32.18 19.72
C ASP A 163 4.25 31.33 19.70
N PHE A 164 4.63 30.86 18.51
CA PHE A 164 5.87 30.12 18.28
C PHE A 164 7.03 31.03 17.82
N SER A 165 7.06 32.26 18.29
CA SER A 165 8.00 33.27 17.84
C SER A 165 9.38 33.12 18.51
N GLY A 166 10.34 32.69 17.78
CA GLY A 166 11.68 33.20 17.89
C GLY A 166 12.74 32.47 18.67
N THR A 167 12.54 31.27 19.18
CA THR A 167 13.64 30.46 19.75
C THR A 167 14.09 29.35 18.77
N SER A 168 15.39 29.05 18.77
CA SER A 168 15.89 27.85 18.08
C SER A 168 15.17 26.62 18.62
N ASN A 169 14.79 25.69 17.73
CA ASN A 169 14.13 24.45 18.13
C ASN A 169 14.97 23.51 18.99
N GLY A 170 16.28 23.77 19.15
CA GLY A 170 17.21 22.98 19.96
C GLY A 170 17.52 21.58 19.38
N GLU A 171 16.85 21.20 18.30
CA GLU A 171 17.05 19.88 17.67
C GLU A 171 18.26 19.92 16.73
N THR A 172 19.12 18.91 16.87
CA THR A 172 20.31 18.74 16.02
C THR A 172 20.14 17.54 15.11
N PHE A 173 20.02 17.82 13.81
CA PHE A 173 20.05 16.79 12.77
C PHE A 173 21.49 16.65 12.27
N SER A 174 22.06 15.46 12.35
CA SER A 174 23.42 15.18 11.84
C SER A 174 23.50 15.27 10.32
N THR A 175 22.38 15.03 9.66
CA THR A 175 22.20 15.23 8.21
C THR A 175 20.74 15.53 7.91
N GLN A 176 20.51 16.33 6.86
CA GLN A 176 19.17 16.66 6.40
C GLN A 176 18.67 15.68 5.31
N SER A 177 19.52 14.81 4.81
CA SER A 177 19.15 13.82 3.80
C SER A 177 20.04 12.59 3.88
N ILE A 178 19.43 11.43 3.70
CA ILE A 178 20.10 10.13 3.58
C ILE A 178 19.59 9.38 2.37
N VAL A 179 20.47 8.54 1.80
CA VAL A 179 20.09 7.55 0.78
C VAL A 179 20.51 6.17 1.29
N ARG A 180 19.62 5.20 1.21
CA ARG A 180 19.87 3.82 1.68
C ARG A 180 19.37 2.80 0.66
N PRO A 181 20.12 1.70 0.44
CA PRO A 181 19.65 0.58 -0.36
C PRO A 181 18.51 -0.15 0.35
N ASP A 182 17.60 -0.68 -0.44
CA ASP A 182 16.45 -1.43 0.02
C ASP A 182 16.21 -2.67 -0.83
N VAL A 183 15.84 -3.78 -0.17
CA VAL A 183 15.64 -5.07 -0.84
C VAL A 183 14.32 -5.68 -0.37
N GLN A 184 13.54 -6.19 -1.34
CA GLN A 184 12.30 -6.92 -1.09
C GLN A 184 12.33 -8.27 -1.84
N LEU A 185 11.77 -9.29 -1.21
CA LEU A 185 11.49 -10.59 -1.79
C LEU A 185 10.01 -10.88 -1.75
N GLY A 186 9.56 -11.70 -2.68
CA GLY A 186 8.18 -12.14 -2.71
C GLY A 186 8.01 -13.48 -3.40
N ALA A 187 6.93 -14.15 -3.06
CA ALA A 187 6.48 -15.39 -3.70
C ALA A 187 4.96 -15.46 -3.70
N GLY A 188 4.40 -16.29 -4.58
CA GLY A 188 2.97 -16.51 -4.59
C GLY A 188 2.54 -17.67 -5.48
N TYR A 189 1.27 -17.94 -5.41
CA TYR A 189 0.59 -18.98 -6.16
C TYR A 189 -0.69 -18.43 -6.78
N TRP A 190 -0.91 -18.79 -8.02
CA TRP A 190 -2.12 -18.46 -8.75
C TRP A 190 -2.70 -19.70 -9.41
N MET A 191 -4.02 -19.82 -9.34
CA MET A 191 -4.77 -20.82 -10.06
C MET A 191 -6.03 -20.23 -10.70
N SER A 192 -6.45 -20.81 -11.82
CA SER A 192 -7.62 -20.35 -12.56
C SER A 192 -8.43 -21.53 -13.08
N THR A 193 -9.73 -21.35 -13.11
CA THR A 193 -10.72 -22.21 -13.74
C THR A 193 -11.58 -21.38 -14.71
N LYS A 194 -12.53 -22.01 -15.39
CA LYS A 194 -13.50 -21.29 -16.22
C LYS A 194 -14.39 -20.31 -15.43
N LYS A 195 -14.58 -20.54 -14.14
CA LYS A 195 -15.55 -19.81 -13.30
C LYS A 195 -14.90 -18.84 -12.33
N TYR A 196 -13.69 -19.17 -11.85
CA TYR A 196 -13.00 -18.33 -10.87
C TYR A 196 -11.47 -18.41 -11.04
N TYR A 197 -10.77 -17.44 -10.52
CA TYR A 197 -9.36 -17.55 -10.18
C TYR A 197 -9.11 -17.19 -8.72
N ILE A 198 -7.98 -17.69 -8.19
CA ILE A 198 -7.46 -17.34 -6.87
C ILE A 198 -5.98 -17.01 -7.05
N ASN A 199 -5.56 -15.95 -6.38
CA ASN A 199 -4.19 -15.49 -6.28
C ASN A 199 -3.85 -15.27 -4.81
N CYS A 200 -2.72 -15.77 -4.34
CA CYS A 200 -2.24 -15.51 -2.98
C CYS A 200 -0.72 -15.42 -2.98
N GLY A 201 -0.19 -14.60 -2.07
CA GLY A 201 1.24 -14.42 -1.99
C GLY A 201 1.71 -13.83 -0.68
N LEU A 202 3.01 -13.98 -0.45
CA LEU A 202 3.73 -13.47 0.70
C LEU A 202 4.92 -12.66 0.20
N SER A 203 5.15 -11.49 0.80
CA SER A 203 6.34 -10.68 0.54
C SER A 203 6.98 -10.17 1.83
N ALA A 204 8.27 -9.89 1.75
CA ALA A 204 9.06 -9.29 2.82
C ALA A 204 9.84 -8.11 2.25
N ALA A 205 9.49 -6.90 2.64
CA ALA A 205 10.22 -5.68 2.30
C ALA A 205 11.23 -5.32 3.39
N HIS A 206 12.25 -4.53 3.04
CA HIS A 206 13.31 -4.09 3.95
C HIS A 206 14.06 -5.23 4.63
N ILE A 207 14.34 -6.31 3.88
CA ILE A 207 15.02 -7.50 4.43
C ILE A 207 16.45 -7.20 4.88
N ASN A 208 17.10 -6.21 4.26
CA ASN A 208 18.41 -5.70 4.63
C ASN A 208 18.38 -4.72 5.81
N ARG A 209 17.19 -4.35 6.34
CA ARG A 209 16.97 -3.48 7.51
C ARG A 209 17.84 -2.21 7.49
N PRO A 210 17.71 -1.36 6.44
CA PRO A 210 18.54 -0.19 6.30
C PRO A 210 18.36 0.78 7.48
N ASN A 211 19.44 1.50 7.85
CA ASN A 211 19.35 2.55 8.86
C ASN A 211 18.72 3.81 8.25
N GLN A 212 17.52 4.18 8.72
CA GLN A 212 16.76 5.35 8.24
C GLN A 212 16.96 6.61 9.11
N SER A 213 17.84 6.57 10.09
CA SER A 213 18.05 7.68 10.99
C SER A 213 18.69 8.89 10.29
N LEU A 214 18.19 10.08 10.60
CA LEU A 214 18.76 11.39 10.26
C LEU A 214 19.58 11.97 11.42
N SER A 215 19.64 11.26 12.55
CA SER A 215 20.42 11.62 13.74
C SER A 215 21.61 10.68 13.94
N THR A 216 22.37 10.88 14.99
CA THR A 216 23.50 10.00 15.36
C THR A 216 23.07 8.63 15.90
N GLN A 217 21.82 8.49 16.37
CA GLN A 217 21.29 7.23 16.86
C GLN A 217 20.84 6.34 15.68
N LYS A 218 21.04 5.03 15.80
CA LYS A 218 20.57 4.06 14.81
C LYS A 218 19.07 3.85 14.91
N ASP A 219 18.37 3.96 13.77
CA ASP A 219 16.99 3.56 13.61
C ASP A 219 16.88 2.61 12.41
N LEU A 220 16.87 1.32 12.69
CA LEU A 220 16.77 0.29 11.63
C LEU A 220 15.34 0.13 11.19
N LEU A 221 15.10 0.32 9.89
CA LEU A 221 13.80 0.07 9.27
C LEU A 221 13.43 -1.42 9.43
N ALA A 222 12.32 -1.67 10.10
CA ALA A 222 11.89 -3.03 10.37
C ALA A 222 11.38 -3.72 9.09
N THR A 223 11.66 -5.00 8.94
CA THR A 223 11.10 -5.81 7.85
C THR A 223 9.57 -5.76 7.90
N LYS A 224 8.96 -5.43 6.76
CA LYS A 224 7.52 -5.45 6.55
C LYS A 224 7.12 -6.76 5.87
N TRP A 225 6.25 -7.50 6.52
CA TRP A 225 5.65 -8.73 5.98
C TRP A 225 4.28 -8.41 5.42
N VAL A 226 4.01 -8.89 4.22
CA VAL A 226 2.72 -8.71 3.55
C VAL A 226 2.21 -10.06 3.07
N LEU A 227 1.06 -10.47 3.59
CA LEU A 227 0.28 -11.58 3.07
C LEU A 227 -0.92 -11.00 2.32
N HIS A 228 -1.10 -11.38 1.08
CA HIS A 228 -2.24 -10.95 0.28
C HIS A 228 -2.95 -12.12 -0.37
N GLY A 229 -4.23 -11.92 -0.61
CA GLY A 229 -5.04 -12.83 -1.40
C GLY A 229 -6.08 -12.04 -2.17
N ASP A 230 -6.29 -12.41 -3.42
CA ASP A 230 -7.36 -11.90 -4.26
C ASP A 230 -7.90 -13.00 -5.17
N GLY A 231 -9.07 -12.77 -5.69
CA GLY A 231 -9.68 -13.73 -6.59
C GLY A 231 -10.76 -13.06 -7.43
N GLN A 232 -11.31 -13.81 -8.35
CA GLN A 232 -12.47 -13.41 -9.12
C GLN A 232 -13.44 -14.57 -9.21
N TYR A 233 -14.72 -14.29 -9.06
CA TYR A 233 -15.78 -15.24 -9.27
C TYR A 233 -16.79 -14.66 -10.26
N ASN A 234 -16.96 -15.37 -11.38
CA ASN A 234 -17.86 -14.98 -12.45
C ASN A 234 -19.29 -15.42 -12.13
N ILE A 235 -20.17 -14.46 -11.82
CA ILE A 235 -21.59 -14.70 -11.56
C ILE A 235 -22.32 -14.87 -12.89
N SER A 236 -22.01 -13.99 -13.85
CA SER A 236 -22.54 -14.06 -15.21
C SER A 236 -21.49 -13.57 -16.22
N LYS A 237 -21.86 -13.48 -17.49
CA LYS A 237 -20.98 -12.96 -18.56
C LYS A 237 -20.56 -11.50 -18.32
N PHE A 238 -21.38 -10.71 -17.64
CA PHE A 238 -21.18 -9.28 -17.43
C PHE A 238 -21.05 -8.88 -15.97
N LEU A 239 -21.20 -9.84 -15.05
CA LEU A 239 -21.15 -9.58 -13.61
C LEU A 239 -20.17 -10.52 -12.94
N PHE A 240 -19.19 -9.96 -12.26
CA PHE A 240 -18.24 -10.74 -11.45
C PHE A 240 -17.83 -9.97 -10.18
N VAL A 241 -17.45 -10.71 -9.16
CA VAL A 241 -16.94 -10.19 -7.90
C VAL A 241 -15.46 -10.50 -7.77
N THR A 242 -14.72 -9.56 -7.18
CA THR A 242 -13.28 -9.71 -6.91
C THR A 242 -13.05 -9.51 -5.42
N PRO A 243 -13.18 -10.57 -4.59
CA PRO A 243 -12.82 -10.51 -3.17
C PRO A 243 -11.32 -10.33 -3.03
N SER A 244 -10.90 -9.65 -1.96
CA SER A 244 -9.49 -9.48 -1.66
C SER A 244 -9.24 -9.29 -0.16
N VAL A 245 -8.06 -9.71 0.28
CA VAL A 245 -7.58 -9.60 1.66
C VAL A 245 -6.13 -9.19 1.67
N LEU A 246 -5.77 -8.35 2.62
CA LEU A 246 -4.40 -7.92 2.86
C LEU A 246 -4.12 -7.98 4.36
N VAL A 247 -3.00 -8.58 4.72
CA VAL A 247 -2.45 -8.55 6.08
C VAL A 247 -1.03 -7.99 6.01
N MET A 248 -0.77 -6.92 6.72
CA MET A 248 0.57 -6.35 6.84
C MET A 248 1.01 -6.38 8.29
N TYR A 249 2.28 -6.72 8.50
CA TYR A 249 2.92 -6.71 9.81
C TYR A 249 4.28 -6.03 9.73
N GLN A 250 4.47 -4.98 10.53
CA GLN A 250 5.74 -4.26 10.65
C GLN A 250 5.89 -3.71 12.06
N LYS A 251 7.00 -4.00 12.72
CA LYS A 251 7.40 -3.43 14.04
C LYS A 251 6.23 -3.38 15.06
N ARG A 252 5.53 -4.48 15.32
CA ARG A 252 4.38 -4.61 16.23
C ARG A 252 3.06 -4.01 15.69
N ALA A 253 3.07 -3.29 14.58
CA ALA A 253 1.83 -2.84 13.95
C ALA A 253 1.33 -3.93 12.99
N THR A 254 0.04 -4.23 13.08
CA THR A 254 -0.64 -5.18 12.19
C THR A 254 -1.82 -4.46 11.55
N GLU A 255 -1.93 -4.55 10.24
CA GLU A 255 -3.10 -4.11 9.49
C GLU A 255 -3.77 -5.33 8.87
N PHE A 256 -5.07 -5.40 8.99
CA PHE A 256 -5.90 -6.40 8.33
C PHE A 256 -6.97 -5.66 7.52
N ASN A 257 -6.98 -5.89 6.21
CA ASN A 257 -7.92 -5.27 5.28
C ASN A 257 -8.63 -6.35 4.47
N VAL A 258 -9.96 -6.38 4.47
CA VAL A 258 -10.77 -7.38 3.79
C VAL A 258 -11.95 -6.72 3.09
N GLY A 259 -12.24 -7.16 1.88
CA GLY A 259 -13.35 -6.63 1.11
C GLY A 259 -13.39 -7.17 -0.32
N GLY A 260 -13.92 -6.37 -1.22
CA GLY A 260 -13.99 -6.79 -2.62
C GLY A 260 -14.67 -5.76 -3.52
N ILE A 261 -14.62 -6.05 -4.79
CA ILE A 261 -15.17 -5.23 -5.88
C ILE A 261 -16.25 -6.02 -6.61
N LEU A 262 -17.39 -5.38 -6.83
CA LEU A 262 -18.38 -5.81 -7.79
C LEU A 262 -18.10 -5.12 -9.12
N ASN A 263 -17.98 -5.91 -10.19
CA ASN A 263 -17.71 -5.42 -11.55
C ASN A 263 -18.91 -5.72 -12.41
N TYR A 264 -19.46 -4.68 -13.05
CA TYR A 264 -20.60 -4.79 -13.95
C TYR A 264 -20.26 -4.27 -15.35
N GLY A 265 -20.31 -5.16 -16.32
CA GLY A 265 -20.00 -4.86 -17.72
C GLY A 265 -21.20 -4.33 -18.50
N PHE A 266 -21.00 -3.24 -19.23
CA PHE A 266 -21.95 -2.69 -20.18
C PHE A 266 -21.54 -3.10 -21.60
N GLY A 267 -22.51 -3.51 -22.40
CA GLY A 267 -22.28 -3.76 -23.82
C GLY A 267 -22.95 -5.03 -24.34
N LYS A 268 -23.61 -4.92 -25.47
CA LYS A 268 -24.21 -6.06 -26.17
C LYS A 268 -23.16 -6.92 -26.91
N LYS A 269 -21.96 -6.39 -27.13
CA LYS A 269 -20.86 -7.07 -27.82
C LYS A 269 -19.62 -7.08 -26.93
N LEU A 270 -18.93 -8.21 -26.87
CA LEU A 270 -17.64 -8.41 -26.16
C LEU A 270 -16.49 -7.44 -26.58
N LYS A 271 -16.71 -6.60 -27.61
CA LYS A 271 -15.74 -5.64 -28.12
C LYS A 271 -15.73 -4.30 -27.35
N GLU A 272 -16.78 -4.01 -26.59
CA GLU A 272 -16.86 -2.79 -25.79
C GLU A 272 -16.55 -3.19 -24.33
N ASN A 273 -15.29 -3.19 -23.99
CA ASN A 273 -14.80 -3.51 -22.63
C ASN A 273 -15.02 -2.33 -21.68
N ILE A 274 -16.29 -2.04 -21.37
CA ILE A 274 -16.65 -1.04 -20.36
C ILE A 274 -17.19 -1.76 -19.14
N TYR A 275 -16.54 -1.57 -18.00
CA TYR A 275 -16.97 -2.10 -16.72
C TYR A 275 -17.04 -0.98 -15.69
N LEU A 276 -18.15 -0.90 -14.97
CA LEU A 276 -18.23 -0.14 -13.74
C LEU A 276 -17.79 -1.02 -12.59
N LYS A 277 -17.09 -0.40 -11.64
CA LYS A 277 -16.56 -1.03 -10.45
C LYS A 277 -17.10 -0.31 -9.23
N THR A 278 -17.63 -1.06 -8.29
CA THR A 278 -17.93 -0.56 -6.96
C THR A 278 -17.35 -1.53 -5.93
N GLY A 279 -16.68 -1.02 -4.93
CA GLY A 279 -15.99 -1.85 -3.95
C GLY A 279 -16.14 -1.32 -2.55
N VAL A 280 -16.04 -2.22 -1.60
CA VAL A 280 -15.99 -1.90 -0.19
C VAL A 280 -14.97 -2.79 0.51
N TRP A 281 -14.18 -2.18 1.42
CA TRP A 281 -13.29 -2.87 2.33
C TRP A 281 -13.47 -2.37 3.74
N TYR A 282 -13.16 -3.23 4.68
CA TYR A 282 -13.02 -2.87 6.07
C TYR A 282 -11.57 -3.08 6.51
N ARG A 283 -10.91 -2.00 6.85
CA ARG A 283 -9.61 -2.00 7.53
C ARG A 283 -9.89 -2.09 9.02
N VAL A 284 -9.62 -3.25 9.58
CA VAL A 284 -10.04 -3.61 10.94
C VAL A 284 -9.49 -2.61 11.97
N GLY A 285 -10.41 -2.00 12.71
CA GLY A 285 -10.10 -1.03 13.76
C GLY A 285 -9.69 0.36 13.26
N ASP A 286 -9.75 0.62 11.92
CA ASP A 286 -9.34 1.90 11.35
C ASP A 286 -10.44 2.55 10.48
N ALA A 287 -10.79 1.98 9.33
CA ALA A 287 -11.66 2.64 8.37
C ALA A 287 -12.51 1.70 7.52
N PHE A 288 -13.65 2.20 7.04
CA PHE A 288 -14.36 1.64 5.88
C PHE A 288 -13.90 2.37 4.62
N ASN A 289 -13.63 1.62 3.57
CA ASN A 289 -13.10 2.14 2.31
C ASN A 289 -14.10 1.84 1.18
N PHE A 290 -14.45 2.87 0.43
CA PHE A 290 -15.42 2.77 -0.68
C PHE A 290 -14.70 3.07 -1.99
N LEU A 291 -14.86 2.21 -3.00
CA LEU A 291 -14.28 2.38 -4.31
C LEU A 291 -15.37 2.56 -5.36
N PHE A 292 -15.16 3.51 -6.25
CA PHE A 292 -15.87 3.67 -7.50
C PHE A 292 -14.85 3.72 -8.64
N GLY A 293 -15.12 3.02 -9.74
CA GLY A 293 -14.19 2.97 -10.85
C GLY A 293 -14.86 2.63 -12.18
N ILE A 294 -14.11 2.88 -13.22
CA ILE A 294 -14.48 2.52 -14.58
C ILE A 294 -13.27 1.92 -15.30
N ASN A 295 -13.51 0.81 -15.97
CA ASN A 295 -12.58 0.26 -16.93
C ASN A 295 -13.13 0.51 -18.32
N HIS A 296 -12.33 1.14 -19.17
CA HIS A 296 -12.68 1.40 -20.57
C HIS A 296 -11.51 1.00 -21.48
N ASN A 297 -11.68 -0.08 -22.21
CA ASN A 297 -10.64 -0.67 -23.05
C ASN A 297 -9.36 -0.99 -22.23
N ASN A 298 -8.28 -0.27 -22.51
CA ASN A 298 -6.97 -0.46 -21.89
C ASN A 298 -6.78 0.39 -20.62
N TRP A 299 -7.74 1.26 -20.29
CA TRP A 299 -7.67 2.19 -19.19
C TRP A 299 -8.54 1.76 -18.02
N GLN A 300 -8.01 1.92 -16.83
CA GLN A 300 -8.71 1.76 -15.57
C GLN A 300 -8.54 3.04 -14.75
N PHE A 301 -9.67 3.61 -14.33
CA PHE A 301 -9.74 4.76 -13.44
C PHE A 301 -10.49 4.35 -12.18
N ASN A 302 -9.94 4.64 -11.01
CA ASN A 302 -10.63 4.40 -9.76
C ASN A 302 -10.46 5.60 -8.83
N PHE A 303 -11.47 5.79 -8.01
CA PHE A 303 -11.55 6.72 -6.91
C PHE A 303 -11.88 5.92 -5.65
N THR A 304 -11.19 6.18 -4.56
CA THR A 304 -11.47 5.54 -3.26
C THR A 304 -11.52 6.59 -2.17
N TYR A 305 -12.47 6.43 -1.27
CA TYR A 305 -12.59 7.28 -0.09
C TYR A 305 -12.64 6.41 1.16
N ASP A 306 -11.78 6.74 2.14
CA ASP A 306 -11.70 6.08 3.44
C ASP A 306 -12.51 6.89 4.45
N VAL A 307 -13.43 6.23 5.14
CA VAL A 307 -14.22 6.78 6.25
C VAL A 307 -13.65 6.25 7.55
N ASN A 308 -13.05 7.10 8.37
CA ASN A 308 -12.45 6.71 9.64
C ASN A 308 -13.51 6.16 10.61
N ALA A 309 -13.29 4.94 11.10
CA ALA A 309 -14.10 4.28 12.11
C ALA A 309 -13.33 4.06 13.43
N SER A 310 -12.04 4.42 13.47
CA SER A 310 -11.18 4.35 14.64
C SER A 310 -11.48 5.48 15.63
N LYS A 311 -10.82 5.48 16.79
CA LYS A 311 -10.91 6.58 17.78
C LYS A 311 -10.53 7.94 17.21
N LEU A 312 -9.81 7.95 16.09
CA LEU A 312 -9.42 9.17 15.37
C LEU A 312 -10.62 9.86 14.69
N HIS A 313 -11.79 9.20 14.58
CA HIS A 313 -12.98 9.75 13.92
C HIS A 313 -13.43 11.10 14.51
N ALA A 314 -13.26 11.28 15.83
CA ALA A 314 -13.63 12.53 16.51
C ALA A 314 -12.76 13.71 16.05
N ALA A 315 -11.44 13.49 15.86
CA ALA A 315 -10.51 14.52 15.40
C ALA A 315 -10.57 14.73 13.88
N SER A 316 -10.81 13.67 13.12
CA SER A 316 -10.84 13.72 11.65
C SER A 316 -12.22 14.07 11.08
N ASN A 317 -13.22 14.18 11.89
CA ASN A 317 -14.61 14.32 11.47
C ASN A 317 -15.02 13.25 10.44
N TYR A 318 -14.63 11.98 10.71
CA TYR A 318 -14.76 10.80 9.85
C TYR A 318 -13.98 10.85 8.53
N GLN A 319 -13.24 11.91 8.24
CA GLN A 319 -12.47 12.04 7.00
C GLN A 319 -11.14 11.29 7.15
N GLY A 320 -10.93 10.24 6.36
CA GLY A 320 -9.75 9.40 6.38
C GLY A 320 -8.78 9.74 5.26
N ALA A 321 -8.96 9.12 4.11
CA ALA A 321 -8.11 9.34 2.94
C ALA A 321 -8.91 9.36 1.64
N LEU A 322 -8.37 10.07 0.66
CA LEU A 322 -8.82 10.07 -0.71
C LEU A 322 -7.73 9.46 -1.58
N GLU A 323 -8.09 8.52 -2.46
CA GLU A 323 -7.16 7.96 -3.44
C GLU A 323 -7.73 8.05 -4.85
N ILE A 324 -6.86 8.32 -5.80
CA ILE A 324 -7.15 8.27 -7.23
C ILE A 324 -6.13 7.36 -7.88
N SER A 325 -6.57 6.48 -8.78
CA SER A 325 -5.66 5.68 -9.59
C SER A 325 -6.02 5.72 -11.07
N MET A 326 -4.98 5.69 -11.89
CA MET A 326 -5.07 5.57 -13.33
C MET A 326 -4.08 4.49 -13.78
N ILE A 327 -4.58 3.45 -14.44
CA ILE A 327 -3.77 2.34 -14.92
C ILE A 327 -4.05 2.12 -16.41
N TYR A 328 -2.99 2.00 -17.18
CA TYR A 328 -3.02 1.62 -18.57
C TYR A 328 -2.39 0.25 -18.76
N THR A 329 -3.11 -0.67 -19.38
CA THR A 329 -2.60 -2.00 -19.73
C THR A 329 -2.68 -2.18 -21.24
N HIS A 330 -1.55 -2.36 -21.89
CA HIS A 330 -1.51 -2.59 -23.32
C HIS A 330 -1.82 -4.05 -23.63
N ASN A 331 -2.95 -4.29 -24.33
CA ASN A 331 -3.36 -5.60 -24.78
C ASN A 331 -3.01 -5.78 -26.25
N LEU A 332 -2.20 -6.77 -26.56
CA LEU A 332 -2.02 -7.19 -27.94
C LEU A 332 -3.31 -7.92 -28.39
N PHE A 333 -4.12 -7.29 -29.23
CA PHE A 333 -5.31 -7.89 -29.82
C PHE A 333 -5.05 -9.15 -30.67
N ASN A 334 -3.81 -9.61 -30.78
CA ASN A 334 -3.38 -10.75 -31.61
C ASN A 334 -3.23 -12.10 -30.87
N ILE A 335 -3.59 -12.21 -29.59
CA ILE A 335 -3.51 -13.48 -28.84
C ILE A 335 -4.57 -14.51 -29.29
N GLN A 336 -5.43 -14.19 -30.26
CA GLN A 336 -6.42 -15.14 -30.79
C GLN A 336 -5.84 -16.28 -31.66
N LYS A 337 -4.55 -16.31 -31.95
CA LYS A 337 -3.97 -17.36 -32.80
C LYS A 337 -3.49 -18.62 -32.04
N ASN A 338 -3.33 -18.59 -30.74
CA ASN A 338 -2.96 -19.79 -29.98
C ASN A 338 -4.20 -20.38 -29.28
N LYS A 339 -4.85 -21.34 -29.96
CA LYS A 339 -6.07 -22.04 -29.56
C LYS A 339 -6.00 -22.89 -28.27
N THR A 340 -4.94 -22.82 -27.49
CA THR A 340 -4.72 -23.66 -26.29
C THR A 340 -4.71 -22.87 -24.97
N ARG A 341 -4.81 -21.53 -24.98
CA ARG A 341 -4.91 -20.75 -23.74
C ARG A 341 -6.36 -20.69 -23.29
N VAL A 342 -6.69 -21.40 -22.24
CA VAL A 342 -7.87 -21.11 -21.42
C VAL A 342 -7.53 -19.87 -20.58
N VAL A 343 -7.43 -18.71 -21.20
CA VAL A 343 -7.53 -17.46 -20.47
C VAL A 343 -9.00 -17.34 -20.11
N PRO A 344 -9.40 -17.28 -18.85
CA PRO A 344 -10.78 -16.98 -18.51
C PRO A 344 -11.15 -15.71 -19.25
N ALA A 345 -12.27 -15.71 -19.98
CA ALA A 345 -12.68 -14.61 -20.85
C ALA A 345 -12.76 -13.24 -20.15
N ASN A 346 -12.59 -13.20 -18.84
CA ASN A 346 -12.74 -12.06 -17.95
C ASN A 346 -11.45 -11.68 -17.20
N ARG A 347 -10.28 -12.23 -17.57
CA ARG A 347 -9.00 -11.65 -17.16
C ARG A 347 -8.70 -10.44 -18.04
N LEU A 348 -9.63 -9.50 -18.06
CA LEU A 348 -9.53 -8.31 -18.89
C LEU A 348 -8.85 -7.15 -18.15
N PHE A 349 -8.41 -7.41 -16.93
CA PHE A 349 -7.72 -6.38 -16.13
C PHE A 349 -6.77 -7.00 -15.12
#